data_b7d8a5ef5189f5d67c7661f789f9bff0
#
_entry.id   b7d8a5ef5189f5d67c7661f789f9bff0
#
_cell.length_a   1.000
_cell.length_b   1.000
_cell.length_c   1.000
_cell.angle_alpha   90.00
_cell.angle_beta   90.00
_cell.angle_gamma   90.00
#
_symmetry.space_group_name_H-M   'P 1'
#
loop_
_entity.id
_entity.type
_entity.pdbx_description
1 polymer ?
#
loop_
_entity_poly.entity_id
_entity_poly.type
_entity_poly.pdbx_seq_one_letter_code
_entity_poly.pdbx_strand_id
1 'polypeptide(L)'
;MRQKIKAKAVVTIAVALAFLIAGPTATADTNTSQQIAKQPDELDQFQEVIIEGIGLVVGRITIPDVVDQNFQVAQEFIPQKTILTRIELSIAKNATTIYPFTLGIRDELTHPDLVTVNCSADLIPTENFSWVEFNIPDLWVTIGTPYYIVCRTQNITNNYYGWTANNHSESYPYGCAWLSIDDGQTWSNDSVDLALHNNQQSSPKADENATWDMVFRTYGIDATELTVEYEPGMIQSRFLITNAGSMTGYDVEASCTITGGVLNRINKTFSTTLAELLPAQNLELLIGPVIGFGPIIVHVGIRAANAEEHTIELHGFVFFIFLFISAR
;
A
#
# COMPACT_ATOMS: atom_id res chain seq x y z
N MET A 1 -5.57 -19.54 -0.68
CA MET A 1 -4.73 -20.54 -1.38
C MET A 1 -3.96 -21.35 -0.33
N ARG A 2 -4.13 -22.68 -0.23
CA ARG A 2 -3.43 -23.49 0.79
C ARG A 2 -2.06 -23.89 0.26
N GLN A 3 -0.99 -23.30 0.80
CA GLN A 3 0.39 -23.72 0.50
C GLN A 3 0.68 -25.10 1.11
N LYS A 4 1.28 -25.96 0.31
CA LYS A 4 1.73 -27.30 0.75
C LYS A 4 3.15 -27.20 1.31
N ILE A 5 3.27 -27.41 2.60
CA ILE A 5 4.56 -27.56 3.27
C ILE A 5 5.11 -28.95 2.97
N LYS A 6 6.28 -29.05 2.33
CA LYS A 6 6.99 -30.31 2.10
C LYS A 6 7.94 -30.57 3.27
N ALA A 7 7.56 -31.46 4.16
CA ALA A 7 8.44 -31.96 5.23
C ALA A 7 9.23 -33.18 4.73
N LYS A 8 10.56 -33.12 4.77
CA LYS A 8 11.43 -34.29 4.67
C LYS A 8 11.85 -34.71 6.08
N ALA A 9 11.26 -35.75 6.60
CA ALA A 9 11.64 -36.35 7.87
C ALA A 9 12.70 -37.45 7.63
N VAL A 10 13.86 -37.30 8.24
CA VAL A 10 14.83 -38.41 8.42
C VAL A 10 15.01 -38.57 9.92
N VAL A 11 14.56 -39.74 10.44
CA VAL A 11 14.70 -40.11 11.85
C VAL A 11 16.01 -40.86 12.01
N THR A 12 16.95 -40.31 12.77
CA THR A 12 18.10 -41.05 13.30
C THR A 12 18.20 -40.78 14.80
N ILE A 13 18.02 -41.86 15.60
CA ILE A 13 18.13 -41.84 17.05
C ILE A 13 19.57 -42.15 17.43
N ALA A 14 20.27 -41.21 18.05
CA ALA A 14 21.51 -41.50 18.77
C ALA A 14 21.49 -40.69 20.07
N VAL A 15 21.57 -41.39 21.20
CA VAL A 15 21.65 -40.82 22.55
C VAL A 15 23.11 -40.62 22.90
N ALA A 16 23.52 -39.37 23.11
CA ALA A 16 24.77 -39.03 23.79
C ALA A 16 24.56 -37.88 24.74
N LEU A 17 24.76 -38.14 26.04
CA LEU A 17 24.68 -37.21 27.15
C LEU A 17 26.04 -36.55 27.31
N ALA A 18 26.16 -35.24 27.13
CA ALA A 18 27.32 -34.46 27.61
C ALA A 18 26.85 -33.11 28.15
N PHE A 19 27.13 -32.90 29.43
CA PHE A 19 27.00 -31.63 30.15
C PHE A 19 28.13 -30.70 29.76
N LEU A 20 27.83 -29.46 29.40
CA LEU A 20 28.75 -28.34 29.54
C LEU A 20 27.99 -27.07 29.95
N ILE A 21 28.42 -26.53 31.09
CA ILE A 21 27.93 -25.33 31.75
C ILE A 21 28.84 -24.15 31.31
N ALA A 22 28.22 -22.99 31.22
CA ALA A 22 28.73 -21.64 31.44
C ALA A 22 28.61 -20.66 30.28
N GLY A 23 27.88 -19.62 30.59
CA GLY A 23 27.51 -18.38 29.92
C GLY A 23 28.68 -17.50 29.46
N PRO A 24 28.45 -16.32 28.92
CA PRO A 24 27.95 -15.19 29.67
C PRO A 24 26.84 -14.41 29.00
N THR A 25 26.08 -13.72 29.84
CA THR A 25 25.12 -12.68 29.48
C THR A 25 25.82 -11.48 28.82
N ALA A 26 25.46 -11.16 27.60
CA ALA A 26 25.71 -9.85 27.06
C ALA A 26 24.34 -9.17 26.83
N THR A 27 24.00 -8.28 27.73
CA THR A 27 22.99 -7.25 27.52
C THR A 27 23.62 -6.19 26.62
N ALA A 28 23.13 -6.06 25.40
CA ALA A 28 23.35 -4.89 24.59
C ALA A 28 21.99 -4.26 24.28
N ASP A 29 21.57 -3.35 25.16
CA ASP A 29 20.62 -2.31 24.82
C ASP A 29 21.34 -1.36 23.84
N THR A 30 20.96 -1.43 22.57
CA THR A 30 21.14 -0.32 21.66
C THR A 30 19.82 -0.10 20.94
N ASN A 31 18.98 0.75 21.53
CA ASN A 31 17.95 1.46 20.81
C ASN A 31 18.61 2.39 19.77
N THR A 32 19.07 1.82 18.70
CA THR A 32 19.26 2.56 17.47
C THR A 32 18.02 2.27 16.64
N SER A 33 17.08 3.20 16.63
CA SER A 33 16.04 3.24 15.61
C SER A 33 16.76 3.35 14.27
N GLN A 34 17.10 2.21 13.66
CA GLN A 34 17.46 2.18 12.26
C GLN A 34 16.23 2.71 11.52
N GLN A 35 16.41 3.85 10.90
CA GLN A 35 15.46 4.37 9.94
C GLN A 35 15.51 3.38 8.78
N ILE A 36 14.49 2.48 8.77
CA ILE A 36 14.34 1.42 7.78
C ILE A 36 14.19 2.11 6.42
N ALA A 37 15.06 1.81 5.49
CA ALA A 37 15.01 2.39 4.16
C ALA A 37 13.76 1.85 3.45
N LYS A 38 12.69 2.65 3.42
CA LYS A 38 11.52 2.35 2.58
C LYS A 38 12.00 2.26 1.13
N GLN A 39 11.55 1.22 0.41
CA GLN A 39 11.78 1.13 -1.04
C GLN A 39 11.38 2.45 -1.67
N PRO A 40 12.23 3.08 -2.50
CA PRO A 40 11.81 4.21 -3.29
C PRO A 40 10.69 3.77 -4.23
N ASP A 41 9.55 4.47 -4.16
CA ASP A 41 8.47 4.25 -5.10
C ASP A 41 8.89 4.69 -6.51
N GLU A 42 8.35 4.01 -7.51
CA GLU A 42 8.58 4.27 -8.91
C GLU A 42 7.33 4.90 -9.54
N LEU A 43 7.54 5.73 -10.56
CA LEU A 43 6.44 6.27 -11.37
C LEU A 43 5.68 5.10 -12.00
N ASP A 44 4.37 5.08 -11.79
CA ASP A 44 3.47 4.01 -12.27
C ASP A 44 2.66 4.48 -13.48
N GLN A 45 1.77 5.46 -13.28
CA GLN A 45 0.94 6.03 -14.33
C GLN A 45 1.06 7.55 -14.34
N PHE A 46 0.89 8.18 -15.50
CA PHE A 46 0.94 9.63 -15.59
C PHE A 46 0.21 10.18 -16.81
N GLN A 47 -0.28 11.41 -16.65
CA GLN A 47 -0.63 12.35 -17.69
C GLN A 47 0.01 13.70 -17.33
N GLU A 48 1.01 14.13 -18.08
CA GLU A 48 1.81 15.32 -17.78
C GLU A 48 1.65 16.44 -18.81
N VAL A 49 0.88 16.21 -19.87
CA VAL A 49 0.65 17.24 -20.89
C VAL A 49 -0.24 18.32 -20.31
N ILE A 50 0.35 19.47 -20.02
CA ILE A 50 -0.32 20.65 -19.47
C ILE A 50 -0.67 21.60 -20.63
N ILE A 51 -1.95 21.91 -20.74
CA ILE A 51 -2.43 22.99 -21.61
C ILE A 51 -2.64 24.21 -20.74
N GLU A 52 -1.93 25.29 -21.03
CA GLU A 52 -2.03 26.51 -20.24
C GLU A 52 -3.49 27.02 -20.18
N GLY A 53 -3.96 27.26 -18.96
CA GLY A 53 -5.27 27.84 -18.70
C GLY A 53 -6.45 26.87 -18.73
N ILE A 54 -6.22 25.55 -18.87
CA ILE A 54 -7.27 24.54 -18.81
C ILE A 54 -7.21 23.79 -17.48
N GLY A 55 -8.33 23.76 -16.75
CA GLY A 55 -8.48 23.00 -15.53
C GLY A 55 -9.96 22.85 -15.16
N LEU A 56 -10.31 21.75 -14.47
CA LEU A 56 -11.65 21.56 -13.95
C LEU A 56 -11.75 22.07 -12.52
N VAL A 57 -12.93 22.57 -12.17
CA VAL A 57 -13.24 23.05 -10.81
C VAL A 57 -13.54 21.88 -9.90
N VAL A 58 -12.89 21.84 -8.74
CA VAL A 58 -13.17 20.91 -7.64
C VAL A 58 -13.70 21.74 -6.46
N GLY A 59 -14.96 21.54 -6.07
CA GLY A 59 -15.62 22.27 -5.01
C GLY A 59 -16.76 23.15 -5.50
N ARG A 60 -17.25 24.04 -4.60
CA ARG A 60 -18.42 24.87 -4.91
C ARG A 60 -18.03 26.22 -5.45
N ILE A 61 -18.50 26.49 -6.64
CA ILE A 61 -18.44 27.82 -7.28
C ILE A 61 -19.86 28.39 -7.44
N THR A 62 -20.03 29.67 -7.13
CA THR A 62 -21.29 30.38 -7.33
C THR A 62 -21.02 31.56 -8.25
N ILE A 63 -21.61 31.54 -9.42
CA ILE A 63 -21.63 32.65 -10.37
C ILE A 63 -23.10 33.08 -10.47
N PRO A 64 -23.47 34.29 -10.03
CA PRO A 64 -24.85 34.78 -10.06
C PRO A 64 -25.50 34.53 -11.42
N ASP A 65 -26.72 33.98 -11.42
CA ASP A 65 -27.56 33.68 -12.59
C ASP A 65 -26.94 32.69 -13.60
N VAL A 66 -25.81 32.03 -13.27
CA VAL A 66 -25.10 31.09 -14.17
C VAL A 66 -24.88 29.73 -13.52
N VAL A 67 -24.17 29.67 -12.39
CA VAL A 67 -23.75 28.43 -11.75
C VAL A 67 -23.82 28.56 -10.23
N ASP A 68 -24.42 27.59 -9.56
CA ASP A 68 -24.26 27.34 -8.12
C ASP A 68 -24.23 25.83 -7.89
N GLN A 69 -23.07 25.24 -8.06
CA GLN A 69 -22.87 23.79 -8.00
C GLN A 69 -21.61 23.41 -7.24
N ASN A 70 -21.63 22.22 -6.66
CA ASN A 70 -20.48 21.63 -6.01
C ASN A 70 -19.95 20.48 -6.89
N PHE A 71 -18.77 20.71 -7.42
CA PHE A 71 -18.12 19.80 -8.36
C PHE A 71 -17.20 18.83 -7.64
N GLN A 72 -17.31 17.55 -7.99
CA GLN A 72 -16.28 16.55 -7.73
C GLN A 72 -15.70 16.10 -9.07
N VAL A 73 -14.40 15.91 -9.13
CA VAL A 73 -13.70 15.51 -10.34
C VAL A 73 -12.96 14.22 -10.06
N ALA A 74 -13.02 13.28 -11.00
CA ALA A 74 -12.25 12.06 -10.91
C ALA A 74 -11.43 11.81 -12.19
N GLN A 75 -10.31 11.10 -12.04
CA GLN A 75 -9.51 10.55 -13.13
C GLN A 75 -9.46 9.05 -13.00
N GLU A 76 -9.87 8.34 -14.03
CA GLU A 76 -9.67 6.90 -14.18
C GLU A 76 -8.23 6.60 -14.54
N PHE A 77 -7.63 5.59 -13.91
CA PHE A 77 -6.29 5.10 -14.22
C PHE A 77 -6.19 3.58 -14.02
N ILE A 78 -5.25 2.95 -14.72
CA ILE A 78 -5.01 1.50 -14.64
C ILE A 78 -3.61 1.26 -14.09
N PRO A 79 -3.45 0.86 -12.81
CA PRO A 79 -2.14 0.65 -12.22
C PRO A 79 -1.38 -0.50 -12.89
N GLN A 80 -0.05 -0.35 -12.96
CA GLN A 80 0.90 -1.36 -13.40
C GLN A 80 1.77 -1.86 -12.22
N LYS A 81 1.69 -1.19 -11.07
CA LYS A 81 2.30 -1.60 -9.80
C LYS A 81 1.25 -2.25 -8.90
N THR A 82 1.69 -3.13 -8.01
CA THR A 82 0.78 -3.88 -7.12
C THR A 82 0.41 -3.12 -5.86
N ILE A 83 1.22 -2.15 -5.46
CA ILE A 83 0.98 -1.32 -4.27
C ILE A 83 1.15 0.14 -4.67
N LEU A 84 0.07 0.91 -4.54
CA LEU A 84 0.07 2.36 -4.75
C LEU A 84 0.50 3.04 -3.45
N THR A 85 1.44 3.98 -3.54
CA THR A 85 2.07 4.61 -2.36
C THR A 85 1.89 6.12 -2.32
N ARG A 86 1.80 6.76 -3.50
CA ARG A 86 1.83 8.22 -3.63
C ARG A 86 1.15 8.67 -4.91
N ILE A 87 0.52 9.85 -4.86
CA ILE A 87 -0.09 10.52 -6.02
C ILE A 87 0.38 11.96 -6.05
N GLU A 88 0.63 12.47 -7.24
CA GLU A 88 0.87 13.89 -7.47
C GLU A 88 -0.18 14.44 -8.43
N LEU A 89 -0.73 15.61 -8.10
CA LEU A 89 -1.70 16.32 -8.94
C LEU A 89 -1.21 17.73 -9.25
N SER A 90 -1.46 18.20 -10.47
CA SER A 90 -1.23 19.61 -10.83
C SER A 90 -2.45 20.43 -10.47
N ILE A 91 -2.42 21.06 -9.29
CA ILE A 91 -3.56 21.78 -8.72
C ILE A 91 -3.18 23.20 -8.25
N ALA A 92 -4.22 24.06 -8.17
CA ALA A 92 -4.15 25.37 -7.56
C ALA A 92 -5.42 25.62 -6.74
N LYS A 93 -5.36 26.51 -5.76
CA LYS A 93 -6.55 26.94 -5.02
C LYS A 93 -7.01 28.33 -5.43
N ASN A 94 -8.30 28.60 -5.28
CA ASN A 94 -8.81 29.96 -5.27
C ASN A 94 -8.27 30.74 -4.04
N ALA A 95 -7.98 32.02 -4.21
CA ALA A 95 -7.39 32.88 -3.17
C ALA A 95 -8.18 32.88 -1.84
N THR A 96 -9.49 32.69 -1.89
CA THR A 96 -10.37 32.68 -0.71
C THR A 96 -10.56 31.31 -0.07
N THR A 97 -10.03 30.25 -0.68
CA THR A 97 -10.18 28.87 -0.21
C THR A 97 -9.32 28.60 1.03
N ILE A 98 -9.97 28.16 2.11
CA ILE A 98 -9.34 27.83 3.41
C ILE A 98 -9.62 26.39 3.88
N TYR A 99 -10.54 25.69 3.23
CA TYR A 99 -10.91 24.31 3.59
C TYR A 99 -10.02 23.30 2.85
N PRO A 100 -9.74 22.15 3.44
CA PRO A 100 -8.80 21.18 2.86
C PRO A 100 -9.30 20.62 1.52
N PHE A 101 -8.35 20.27 0.68
CA PHE A 101 -8.55 19.43 -0.49
C PHE A 101 -8.52 17.97 -0.08
N THR A 102 -9.47 17.18 -0.54
CA THR A 102 -9.59 15.76 -0.24
C THR A 102 -9.39 14.95 -1.51
N LEU A 103 -8.44 14.02 -1.47
CA LEU A 103 -8.19 13.00 -2.47
C LEU A 103 -8.64 11.65 -1.93
N GLY A 104 -9.47 10.94 -2.69
CA GLY A 104 -9.87 9.56 -2.44
C GLY A 104 -9.47 8.65 -3.58
N ILE A 105 -9.21 7.39 -3.30
CA ILE A 105 -9.04 6.35 -4.32
C ILE A 105 -10.22 5.39 -4.21
N ARG A 106 -10.82 5.05 -5.36
CA ARG A 106 -11.96 4.13 -5.47
C ARG A 106 -11.71 3.06 -6.52
N ASP A 107 -12.32 1.91 -6.35
CA ASP A 107 -12.43 0.84 -7.35
C ASP A 107 -13.62 1.04 -8.31
N GLU A 108 -14.66 1.76 -7.86
CA GLU A 108 -15.77 2.25 -8.68
C GLU A 108 -16.17 3.65 -8.23
N LEU A 109 -16.61 4.50 -9.17
CA LEU A 109 -16.94 5.91 -8.90
C LEU A 109 -17.99 6.12 -7.80
N THR A 110 -18.94 5.19 -7.67
CA THR A 110 -20.04 5.25 -6.69
C THR A 110 -19.73 4.52 -5.38
N HIS A 111 -18.61 3.79 -5.31
CA HIS A 111 -18.17 3.10 -4.10
C HIS A 111 -17.54 4.05 -3.08
N PRO A 112 -17.48 3.66 -1.80
CA PRO A 112 -16.70 4.39 -0.81
C PRO A 112 -15.22 4.45 -1.18
N ASP A 113 -14.51 5.46 -0.67
CA ASP A 113 -13.07 5.54 -0.85
C ASP A 113 -12.37 4.35 -0.17
N LEU A 114 -11.49 3.67 -0.88
CA LEU A 114 -10.57 2.66 -0.34
C LEU A 114 -9.53 3.34 0.57
N VAL A 115 -9.09 4.51 0.17
CA VAL A 115 -8.20 5.38 0.95
C VAL A 115 -8.58 6.84 0.75
N THR A 116 -8.39 7.65 1.79
CA THR A 116 -8.66 9.11 1.75
C THR A 116 -7.49 9.87 2.36
N VAL A 117 -7.03 10.91 1.68
CA VAL A 117 -6.01 11.84 2.16
C VAL A 117 -6.51 13.27 2.07
N ASN A 118 -6.29 14.05 3.13
CA ASN A 118 -6.61 15.46 3.18
C ASN A 118 -5.32 16.30 3.11
N CYS A 119 -5.30 17.28 2.21
CA CYS A 119 -4.24 18.27 2.11
C CYS A 119 -4.74 19.63 2.61
N SER A 120 -4.01 20.24 3.54
CA SER A 120 -4.36 21.59 4.01
C SER A 120 -4.32 22.59 2.85
N ALA A 121 -5.30 23.51 2.79
CA ALA A 121 -5.33 24.56 1.80
C ALA A 121 -4.04 25.39 1.76
N ASP A 122 -3.34 25.55 2.89
CA ASP A 122 -2.10 26.34 2.98
C ASP A 122 -0.92 25.71 2.23
N LEU A 123 -0.98 24.41 1.95
CA LEU A 123 0.04 23.68 1.18
C LEU A 123 -0.19 23.72 -0.32
N ILE A 124 -1.35 24.23 -0.77
CA ILE A 124 -1.71 24.28 -2.19
C ILE A 124 -1.52 25.72 -2.69
N PRO A 125 -0.78 25.93 -3.79
CA PRO A 125 -0.52 27.26 -4.34
C PRO A 125 -1.80 27.97 -4.75
N THR A 126 -1.78 29.31 -4.62
CA THR A 126 -2.86 30.18 -5.06
C THR A 126 -2.62 30.60 -6.50
N GLU A 127 -3.63 30.40 -7.37
CA GLU A 127 -3.70 30.88 -8.76
C GLU A 127 -2.72 30.24 -9.76
N ASN A 128 -1.59 29.67 -9.31
CA ASN A 128 -0.63 29.01 -10.17
C ASN A 128 -0.68 27.49 -9.95
N PHE A 129 -1.01 26.74 -10.99
CA PHE A 129 -0.96 25.29 -10.95
C PHE A 129 0.46 24.80 -10.68
N SER A 130 0.60 23.87 -9.76
CA SER A 130 1.84 23.19 -9.48
C SER A 130 1.58 21.79 -8.95
N TRP A 131 2.60 20.95 -9.05
CA TRP A 131 2.56 19.59 -8.53
C TRP A 131 2.46 19.59 -7.01
N VAL A 132 1.41 18.96 -6.49
CA VAL A 132 1.17 18.76 -5.06
C VAL A 132 1.16 17.27 -4.79
N GLU A 133 1.97 16.84 -3.84
CA GLU A 133 2.15 15.44 -3.45
C GLU A 133 1.14 15.03 -2.38
N PHE A 134 0.57 13.85 -2.56
CA PHE A 134 -0.31 13.16 -1.63
C PHE A 134 0.29 11.79 -1.30
N ASN A 135 0.95 11.68 -0.14
CA ASN A 135 1.36 10.39 0.39
C ASN A 135 0.12 9.65 0.89
N ILE A 136 -0.18 8.51 0.30
CA ILE A 136 -1.30 7.66 0.71
C ILE A 136 -0.78 6.49 1.56
N PRO A 137 -1.57 5.92 2.47
CA PRO A 137 -1.29 4.61 3.04
C PRO A 137 -1.12 3.58 1.92
N ASP A 138 -0.14 2.70 2.04
CA ASP A 138 0.15 1.69 1.03
C ASP A 138 -1.12 0.92 0.67
N LEU A 139 -1.61 1.10 -0.56
CA LEU A 139 -2.87 0.53 -1.05
C LEU A 139 -2.57 -0.58 -2.05
N TRP A 140 -2.97 -1.80 -1.69
CA TRP A 140 -2.91 -2.94 -2.61
C TRP A 140 -3.94 -2.78 -3.72
N VAL A 141 -3.48 -2.86 -4.97
CA VAL A 141 -4.30 -2.72 -6.16
C VAL A 141 -4.09 -3.91 -7.10
N THR A 142 -5.09 -4.18 -7.92
CA THR A 142 -5.00 -5.23 -8.95
C THR A 142 -4.49 -4.61 -10.24
N ILE A 143 -3.34 -5.05 -10.72
CA ILE A 143 -2.77 -4.62 -12.00
C ILE A 143 -3.78 -4.83 -13.13
N GLY A 144 -3.89 -3.85 -14.02
CA GLY A 144 -4.76 -3.90 -15.17
C GLY A 144 -6.26 -3.68 -14.87
N THR A 145 -6.63 -3.41 -13.62
CA THR A 145 -8.00 -3.06 -13.21
C THR A 145 -8.12 -1.55 -13.05
N PRO A 146 -9.20 -0.91 -13.56
CA PRO A 146 -9.38 0.53 -13.40
C PRO A 146 -9.61 0.91 -11.93
N TYR A 147 -9.03 2.05 -11.54
CA TYR A 147 -9.24 2.76 -10.29
C TYR A 147 -9.47 4.24 -10.59
N TYR A 148 -9.99 4.97 -9.60
CA TYR A 148 -10.36 6.37 -9.76
C TYR A 148 -9.72 7.22 -8.66
N ILE A 149 -8.99 8.27 -9.08
CA ILE A 149 -8.57 9.37 -8.20
C ILE A 149 -9.74 10.32 -8.11
N VAL A 150 -10.41 10.40 -6.97
CA VAL A 150 -11.59 11.27 -6.75
C VAL A 150 -11.20 12.46 -5.91
N CYS A 151 -11.39 13.65 -6.45
CA CYS A 151 -11.05 14.92 -5.82
C CYS A 151 -12.29 15.70 -5.43
N ARG A 152 -12.29 16.19 -4.16
CA ARG A 152 -13.39 16.97 -3.59
C ARG A 152 -12.89 17.94 -2.51
N THR A 153 -13.75 18.84 -2.10
CA THR A 153 -13.56 19.68 -0.92
C THR A 153 -14.91 19.93 -0.24
N GLN A 154 -14.93 20.66 0.85
CA GLN A 154 -16.18 20.98 1.55
C GLN A 154 -17.12 21.81 0.67
N ASN A 155 -18.40 21.43 0.64
CA ASN A 155 -19.46 22.10 -0.10
C ASN A 155 -19.82 23.45 0.55
N ILE A 156 -18.96 24.44 0.40
CA ILE A 156 -19.10 25.79 0.92
C ILE A 156 -18.93 26.77 -0.25
N THR A 157 -19.79 27.77 -0.31
CA THR A 157 -19.82 28.79 -1.37
C THR A 157 -18.43 29.40 -1.59
N ASN A 158 -17.98 29.40 -2.84
CA ASN A 158 -16.67 29.91 -3.29
C ASN A 158 -15.46 29.20 -2.66
N ASN A 159 -15.64 27.98 -2.17
CA ASN A 159 -14.57 27.09 -1.76
C ASN A 159 -14.28 26.10 -2.89
N TYR A 160 -13.27 26.40 -3.68
CA TYR A 160 -12.91 25.54 -4.83
C TYR A 160 -11.41 25.58 -5.14
N TYR A 161 -11.00 24.53 -5.85
CA TYR A 161 -9.69 24.32 -6.42
C TYR A 161 -9.80 24.17 -7.92
N GLY A 162 -8.71 24.40 -8.64
CA GLY A 162 -8.54 23.98 -10.02
C GLY A 162 -7.66 22.75 -10.09
N TRP A 163 -8.01 21.77 -10.88
CA TRP A 163 -7.15 20.65 -11.25
C TRP A 163 -6.87 20.75 -12.74
N THR A 164 -5.58 20.79 -13.15
CA THR A 164 -5.19 20.92 -14.55
C THR A 164 -5.73 19.77 -15.38
N ALA A 165 -6.24 20.08 -16.55
CA ALA A 165 -6.82 19.09 -17.47
C ALA A 165 -6.18 19.20 -18.87
N ASN A 166 -6.26 18.09 -19.61
CA ASN A 166 -5.90 17.98 -21.02
C ASN A 166 -7.11 17.47 -21.81
N ASN A 167 -7.40 18.09 -22.96
CA ASN A 167 -8.47 17.69 -23.87
C ASN A 167 -7.97 17.50 -25.31
N HIS A 168 -6.70 17.18 -25.50
CA HIS A 168 -6.08 16.95 -26.81
C HIS A 168 -5.87 15.47 -27.11
N SER A 169 -5.49 15.19 -28.36
CA SER A 169 -5.24 13.84 -28.89
C SER A 169 -4.09 13.07 -28.22
N GLU A 170 -3.32 13.71 -27.35
CA GLU A 170 -2.30 13.08 -26.50
C GLU A 170 -2.86 12.77 -25.10
N SER A 171 -4.12 12.34 -25.03
CA SER A 171 -4.80 11.95 -23.81
C SER A 171 -4.21 10.67 -23.22
N TYR A 172 -4.45 10.47 -21.91
CA TYR A 172 -4.07 9.25 -21.22
C TYR A 172 -4.82 8.04 -21.81
N PRO A 173 -4.11 7.00 -22.30
CA PRO A 173 -4.73 5.95 -23.11
C PRO A 173 -5.53 4.91 -22.31
N TYR A 174 -5.48 4.94 -20.97
CA TYR A 174 -6.04 3.91 -20.10
C TYR A 174 -7.13 4.41 -19.17
N GLY A 175 -7.79 5.51 -19.52
CA GLY A 175 -8.87 6.08 -18.72
C GLY A 175 -9.26 7.45 -19.21
N CYS A 176 -10.17 8.11 -18.49
CA CYS A 176 -10.61 9.47 -18.77
C CYS A 176 -11.03 10.20 -17.49
N ALA A 177 -11.25 11.52 -17.62
CA ALA A 177 -11.80 12.33 -16.54
C ALA A 177 -13.32 12.13 -16.42
N TRP A 178 -13.81 12.23 -15.19
CA TRP A 178 -15.21 12.17 -14.81
C TRP A 178 -15.59 13.36 -13.96
N LEU A 179 -16.80 13.86 -14.14
CA LEU A 179 -17.35 14.99 -13.39
C LEU A 179 -18.66 14.59 -12.70
N SER A 180 -18.78 14.99 -11.43
CA SER A 180 -20.03 14.97 -10.70
C SER A 180 -20.42 16.39 -10.29
N ILE A 181 -21.71 16.72 -10.41
CA ILE A 181 -22.30 18.01 -10.01
C ILE A 181 -23.25 17.88 -8.81
N ASP A 182 -23.39 16.68 -8.27
CA ASP A 182 -24.36 16.29 -7.25
C ASP A 182 -23.71 15.56 -6.05
N ASP A 183 -22.53 16.01 -5.65
CA ASP A 183 -21.76 15.45 -4.53
C ASP A 183 -21.33 13.97 -4.73
N GLY A 184 -21.08 13.57 -5.98
CA GLY A 184 -20.58 12.23 -6.28
C GLY A 184 -21.68 11.16 -6.40
N GLN A 185 -22.96 11.55 -6.49
CA GLN A 185 -24.07 10.61 -6.66
C GLN A 185 -24.16 10.11 -8.11
N THR A 186 -23.93 11.00 -9.07
CA THR A 186 -23.84 10.65 -10.50
C THR A 186 -22.58 11.21 -11.11
N TRP A 187 -22.08 10.52 -12.14
CA TRP A 187 -20.83 10.85 -12.82
C TRP A 187 -21.02 10.85 -14.32
N SER A 188 -20.43 11.83 -15.01
CA SER A 188 -20.43 11.95 -16.46
C SER A 188 -18.99 12.12 -16.97
N ASN A 189 -18.64 11.49 -18.07
CA ASN A 189 -17.41 11.72 -18.82
C ASN A 189 -17.68 12.36 -20.19
N ASP A 190 -18.89 12.92 -20.38
CA ASP A 190 -19.24 13.61 -21.61
C ASP A 190 -18.39 14.88 -21.76
N SER A 191 -17.66 14.98 -22.87
CA SER A 191 -16.80 16.12 -23.20
C SER A 191 -17.56 17.45 -23.26
N VAL A 192 -18.85 17.43 -23.59
CA VAL A 192 -19.71 18.63 -23.61
C VAL A 192 -19.98 19.10 -22.21
N ASP A 193 -20.33 18.21 -21.28
CA ASP A 193 -20.54 18.55 -19.87
C ASP A 193 -19.28 19.09 -19.21
N LEU A 194 -18.14 18.46 -19.46
CA LEU A 194 -16.84 18.89 -18.95
C LEU A 194 -16.43 20.27 -19.50
N ALA A 195 -16.70 20.54 -20.77
CA ALA A 195 -16.37 21.83 -21.42
C ALA A 195 -17.27 22.98 -20.95
N LEU A 196 -18.56 22.73 -20.72
CA LEU A 196 -19.53 23.76 -20.28
C LEU A 196 -19.24 24.29 -18.86
N HIS A 197 -18.66 23.46 -18.01
CA HIS A 197 -18.33 23.82 -16.64
C HIS A 197 -16.95 24.46 -16.48
N ASN A 198 -16.16 24.51 -17.54
CA ASN A 198 -14.86 25.13 -17.55
C ASN A 198 -14.96 26.59 -17.99
N ASN A 199 -15.57 27.47 -17.30
CA ASN A 199 -15.86 28.91 -17.46
C ASN A 199 -14.89 29.72 -18.36
N GLN A 200 -14.22 29.09 -19.32
CA GLN A 200 -13.28 29.69 -20.26
C GLN A 200 -13.94 29.93 -21.61
N GLN A 201 -14.47 31.15 -21.78
CA GLN A 201 -15.05 31.68 -22.99
C GLN A 201 -14.07 31.81 -24.19
N SER A 202 -12.84 31.30 -24.07
CA SER A 202 -11.76 31.43 -25.07
C SER A 202 -10.88 30.17 -25.22
N SER A 203 -11.35 28.97 -24.85
CA SER A 203 -10.60 27.75 -25.18
C SER A 203 -10.46 27.59 -26.69
N PRO A 204 -9.27 27.21 -27.21
CA PRO A 204 -9.16 26.69 -28.56
C PRO A 204 -10.19 25.55 -28.69
N LYS A 205 -10.86 25.45 -29.84
CA LYS A 205 -11.91 24.44 -30.07
C LYS A 205 -11.44 23.09 -29.54
N ALA A 206 -12.08 22.62 -28.45
CA ALA A 206 -11.94 21.26 -28.03
C ALA A 206 -12.25 20.36 -29.24
N ASP A 207 -11.45 19.35 -29.47
CA ASP A 207 -11.81 18.30 -30.44
C ASP A 207 -13.09 17.66 -29.88
N GLU A 208 -14.20 17.76 -30.61
CA GLU A 208 -15.51 17.25 -30.19
C GLU A 208 -15.51 15.74 -29.88
N ASN A 209 -14.44 15.05 -30.24
CA ASN A 209 -14.23 13.62 -29.98
C ASN A 209 -13.07 13.35 -28.97
N ALA A 210 -12.42 14.37 -28.40
CA ALA A 210 -11.34 14.16 -27.44
C ALA A 210 -11.91 13.82 -26.06
N THR A 211 -11.38 12.78 -25.45
CA THR A 211 -11.59 12.51 -24.02
C THR A 211 -10.81 13.52 -23.18
N TRP A 212 -11.40 13.95 -22.08
CA TRP A 212 -10.68 14.78 -21.10
C TRP A 212 -9.88 13.88 -20.18
N ASP A 213 -8.68 14.37 -19.83
CA ASP A 213 -7.84 13.76 -18.80
C ASP A 213 -7.33 14.82 -17.83
N MET A 214 -7.26 14.46 -16.58
CA MET A 214 -6.64 15.27 -15.55
C MET A 214 -5.13 15.06 -15.55
N VAL A 215 -4.37 16.08 -15.16
CA VAL A 215 -2.91 16.00 -15.04
C VAL A 215 -2.52 15.39 -13.70
N PHE A 216 -1.92 14.20 -13.75
CA PHE A 216 -1.62 13.40 -12.56
C PHE A 216 -0.37 12.53 -12.76
N ARG A 217 0.18 12.07 -11.65
CA ARG A 217 1.16 10.99 -11.55
C ARG A 217 0.77 10.06 -10.41
N THR A 218 0.88 8.77 -10.63
CA THR A 218 0.81 7.76 -9.57
C THR A 218 2.16 7.10 -9.39
N TYR A 219 2.46 6.70 -8.17
CA TYR A 219 3.69 6.02 -7.80
C TYR A 219 3.37 4.79 -7.01
N GLY A 220 4.17 3.76 -7.20
CA GLY A 220 3.96 2.49 -6.52
C GLY A 220 5.20 1.62 -6.46
N ILE A 221 5.02 0.49 -5.81
CA ILE A 221 6.02 -0.57 -5.70
C ILE A 221 5.41 -1.90 -6.11
N ASP A 222 6.24 -2.83 -6.57
CA ASP A 222 5.79 -4.17 -6.86
C ASP A 222 5.86 -5.04 -5.60
N ALA A 223 4.85 -5.88 -5.42
CA ALA A 223 4.85 -6.88 -4.36
C ALA A 223 5.88 -7.98 -4.64
N THR A 224 6.40 -8.55 -3.56
CA THR A 224 7.21 -9.75 -3.61
C THR A 224 6.46 -10.94 -3.02
N GLU A 225 6.91 -12.15 -3.31
CA GLU A 225 6.37 -13.39 -2.77
C GLU A 225 7.33 -13.98 -1.73
N LEU A 226 6.87 -14.17 -0.50
CA LEU A 226 7.62 -14.81 0.56
C LEU A 226 7.10 -16.23 0.79
N THR A 227 7.98 -17.20 0.84
CA THR A 227 7.67 -18.59 1.18
C THR A 227 8.38 -18.99 2.46
N VAL A 228 7.82 -20.00 3.15
CA VAL A 228 8.34 -20.48 4.43
C VAL A 228 8.50 -21.98 4.38
N GLU A 229 9.67 -22.46 4.77
CA GLU A 229 9.94 -23.88 4.97
C GLU A 229 10.37 -24.13 6.43
N TYR A 230 9.79 -25.14 7.06
CA TYR A 230 10.20 -25.56 8.39
C TYR A 230 11.26 -26.65 8.29
N GLU A 231 12.41 -26.41 8.93
CA GLU A 231 13.48 -27.39 9.07
C GLU A 231 13.58 -27.85 10.53
N PRO A 232 13.26 -29.13 10.80
CA PRO A 232 13.27 -29.67 12.13
C PRO A 232 14.70 -29.86 12.67
N GLY A 233 14.89 -29.50 13.94
CA GLY A 233 16.08 -29.80 14.70
C GLY A 233 15.70 -30.37 16.06
N MET A 234 16.59 -31.10 16.71
CA MET A 234 16.27 -31.75 17.98
C MET A 234 16.15 -30.78 19.15
N ILE A 235 17.05 -29.79 19.24
CA ILE A 235 17.09 -28.79 20.33
C ILE A 235 16.72 -27.42 19.78
N GLN A 236 17.16 -27.13 18.56
CA GLN A 236 16.91 -25.89 17.86
C GLN A 236 16.43 -26.25 16.44
N SER A 237 15.29 -25.69 16.09
CA SER A 237 14.73 -25.78 14.74
C SER A 237 14.81 -24.44 14.05
N ARG A 238 14.52 -24.37 12.77
CA ARG A 238 14.48 -23.10 12.04
C ARG A 238 13.33 -23.04 11.05
N PHE A 239 12.85 -21.85 10.82
CA PHE A 239 12.06 -21.50 9.65
C PHE A 239 12.96 -20.78 8.64
N LEU A 240 12.93 -21.26 7.42
CA LEU A 240 13.63 -20.64 6.30
C LEU A 240 12.60 -19.83 5.50
N ILE A 241 12.75 -18.52 5.52
CA ILE A 241 11.92 -17.58 4.77
C ILE A 241 12.66 -17.26 3.47
N THR A 242 12.08 -17.62 2.33
CA THR A 242 12.69 -17.41 1.02
C THR A 242 11.89 -16.37 0.25
N ASN A 243 12.57 -15.39 -0.34
CA ASN A 243 11.98 -14.55 -1.35
C ASN A 243 11.87 -15.34 -2.66
N ALA A 244 10.66 -15.84 -2.95
CA ALA A 244 10.34 -16.59 -4.17
C ALA A 244 9.90 -15.68 -5.31
N GLY A 245 9.68 -14.38 -5.03
CA GLY A 245 9.32 -13.37 -6.02
C GLY A 245 10.51 -12.88 -6.83
N SER A 246 10.22 -12.06 -7.84
CA SER A 246 11.23 -11.41 -8.69
C SER A 246 11.70 -10.05 -8.14
N MET A 247 11.00 -9.50 -7.13
CA MET A 247 11.29 -8.21 -6.52
C MET A 247 11.93 -8.39 -5.15
N THR A 248 12.74 -7.41 -4.73
CA THR A 248 13.30 -7.39 -3.37
C THR A 248 12.19 -7.24 -2.33
N GLY A 249 12.18 -8.09 -1.31
CA GLY A 249 11.33 -7.91 -0.13
C GLY A 249 11.95 -6.87 0.80
N TYR A 250 11.18 -5.87 1.25
CA TYR A 250 11.65 -4.81 2.12
C TYR A 250 11.06 -4.96 3.52
N ASP A 251 11.86 -4.61 4.53
CA ASP A 251 11.46 -4.66 5.93
C ASP A 251 10.87 -6.01 6.33
N VAL A 252 11.56 -7.07 5.93
CA VAL A 252 11.13 -8.44 6.18
C VAL A 252 11.24 -8.74 7.67
N GLU A 253 10.12 -9.08 8.29
CA GLU A 253 10.04 -9.51 9.68
C GLU A 253 9.46 -10.91 9.74
N ALA A 254 10.14 -11.80 10.48
CA ALA A 254 9.63 -13.11 10.80
C ALA A 254 9.56 -13.28 12.33
N SER A 255 8.43 -13.76 12.82
CA SER A 255 8.21 -14.02 14.23
C SER A 255 7.63 -15.40 14.46
N CYS A 256 7.98 -16.01 15.59
CA CYS A 256 7.45 -17.30 16.01
C CYS A 256 7.10 -17.25 17.48
N THR A 257 5.85 -17.50 17.82
CA THR A 257 5.38 -17.60 19.21
C THR A 257 4.97 -19.04 19.52
N ILE A 258 5.58 -19.62 20.55
CA ILE A 258 5.32 -20.99 21.01
C ILE A 258 4.59 -20.91 22.35
N THR A 259 3.39 -21.44 22.41
CA THR A 259 2.56 -21.47 23.61
C THR A 259 2.11 -22.90 23.96
N GLY A 260 1.80 -23.15 25.24
CA GLY A 260 1.27 -24.43 25.69
C GLY A 260 2.09 -25.09 26.80
N GLY A 261 2.34 -26.40 26.67
CA GLY A 261 2.95 -27.23 27.69
C GLY A 261 2.01 -27.53 28.85
N VAL A 262 2.48 -28.33 29.81
CA VAL A 262 1.71 -28.66 31.03
C VAL A 262 1.42 -27.37 31.81
N LEU A 263 0.13 -27.13 32.11
CA LEU A 263 -0.39 -25.93 32.78
C LEU A 263 -0.10 -24.62 32.01
N ASN A 264 0.01 -24.67 30.67
CA ASN A 264 0.32 -23.52 29.82
C ASN A 264 1.56 -22.71 30.23
N ARG A 265 2.62 -23.41 30.71
CA ARG A 265 3.84 -22.77 31.21
C ARG A 265 4.86 -22.41 30.12
N ILE A 266 4.63 -22.87 28.89
CA ILE A 266 5.48 -22.50 27.76
C ILE A 266 4.87 -21.28 27.08
N ASN A 267 5.63 -20.19 27.06
CA ASN A 267 5.32 -18.97 26.29
C ASN A 267 6.66 -18.36 25.88
N LYS A 268 7.03 -18.51 24.62
CA LYS A 268 8.30 -18.06 24.05
C LYS A 268 8.05 -17.42 22.70
N THR A 269 8.68 -16.27 22.47
CA THR A 269 8.67 -15.58 21.17
C THR A 269 10.10 -15.46 20.66
N PHE A 270 10.26 -15.71 19.39
CA PHE A 270 11.50 -15.55 18.62
C PHE A 270 11.17 -14.65 17.44
N SER A 271 12.09 -13.75 17.08
CA SER A 271 11.92 -12.88 15.92
C SER A 271 13.25 -12.59 15.25
N THR A 272 13.19 -12.30 13.98
CA THR A 272 14.31 -11.83 13.16
C THR A 272 13.79 -10.80 12.15
N THR A 273 14.64 -9.85 11.79
CA THR A 273 14.31 -8.80 10.81
C THR A 273 15.46 -8.64 9.84
N LEU A 274 15.11 -8.28 8.60
CA LEU A 274 16.07 -7.96 7.56
C LEU A 274 15.53 -6.80 6.72
N ALA A 275 16.35 -5.76 6.51
CA ALA A 275 15.93 -4.58 5.77
C ALA A 275 15.59 -4.90 4.30
N GLU A 276 16.39 -5.77 3.68
CA GLU A 276 16.23 -6.17 2.28
C GLU A 276 16.47 -7.66 2.12
N LEU A 277 15.54 -8.37 1.49
CA LEU A 277 15.67 -9.78 1.12
C LEU A 277 15.59 -9.90 -0.41
N LEU A 278 16.73 -10.04 -1.06
CA LEU A 278 16.80 -10.11 -2.52
C LEU A 278 16.12 -11.38 -3.07
N PRO A 279 15.71 -11.40 -4.35
CA PRO A 279 15.19 -12.61 -5.00
C PRO A 279 16.08 -13.84 -4.78
N ALA A 280 15.45 -14.95 -4.46
CA ALA A 280 16.09 -16.24 -4.12
C ALA A 280 16.99 -16.23 -2.87
N GLN A 281 17.06 -15.14 -2.11
CA GLN A 281 17.73 -15.12 -0.80
C GLN A 281 16.81 -15.66 0.30
N ASN A 282 17.47 -16.08 1.40
CA ASN A 282 16.80 -16.66 2.56
C ASN A 282 17.11 -15.85 3.83
N LEU A 283 16.08 -15.71 4.66
CA LEU A 283 16.17 -15.23 6.04
C LEU A 283 15.88 -16.41 6.98
N GLU A 284 16.74 -16.65 7.96
CA GLU A 284 16.55 -17.73 8.93
C GLU A 284 15.93 -17.19 10.24
N LEU A 285 14.85 -17.80 10.68
CA LEU A 285 14.30 -17.62 12.02
C LEU A 285 14.61 -18.86 12.86
N LEU A 286 15.59 -18.74 13.76
CA LEU A 286 15.97 -19.80 14.68
C LEU A 286 15.02 -19.86 15.87
N ILE A 287 14.50 -21.04 16.19
CA ILE A 287 13.61 -21.29 17.32
C ILE A 287 14.22 -22.34 18.27
N GLY A 288 14.23 -22.01 19.54
CA GLY A 288 14.78 -22.87 20.60
C GLY A 288 16.10 -22.37 21.19
N PRO A 289 16.57 -22.98 22.27
CA PRO A 289 15.93 -24.09 22.98
C PRO A 289 14.63 -23.67 23.69
N VAL A 290 13.62 -24.52 23.62
CA VAL A 290 12.38 -24.37 24.37
C VAL A 290 12.37 -25.42 25.49
N ILE A 291 12.31 -24.95 26.74
CA ILE A 291 12.33 -25.82 27.92
C ILE A 291 10.92 -26.02 28.42
N GLY A 292 10.50 -27.29 28.53
CA GLY A 292 9.18 -27.60 29.02
C GLY A 292 8.76 -29.05 28.77
N PHE A 293 7.48 -29.32 28.99
CA PHE A 293 6.88 -30.64 28.74
C PHE A 293 5.41 -30.46 28.33
N GLY A 294 5.00 -31.14 27.27
CA GLY A 294 3.61 -31.20 26.85
C GLY A 294 3.35 -30.63 25.44
N PRO A 295 2.07 -30.65 25.02
CA PRO A 295 1.66 -30.16 23.72
C PRO A 295 1.83 -28.64 23.61
N ILE A 296 2.18 -28.18 22.42
CA ILE A 296 2.38 -26.76 22.10
C ILE A 296 1.66 -26.38 20.82
N ILE A 297 1.36 -25.10 20.71
CA ILE A 297 0.94 -24.43 19.49
C ILE A 297 2.04 -23.44 19.10
N VAL A 298 2.36 -23.42 17.83
CA VAL A 298 3.40 -22.58 17.24
C VAL A 298 2.74 -21.66 16.20
N HIS A 299 2.74 -20.38 16.46
CA HIS A 299 2.27 -19.36 15.53
C HIS A 299 3.48 -18.71 14.87
N VAL A 300 3.54 -18.76 13.56
CA VAL A 300 4.58 -18.11 12.75
C VAL A 300 3.94 -17.02 11.93
N GLY A 301 4.40 -15.79 12.13
CA GLY A 301 4.00 -14.63 11.33
C GLY A 301 5.17 -14.13 10.49
N ILE A 302 4.92 -13.82 9.23
CA ILE A 302 5.91 -13.28 8.31
C ILE A 302 5.27 -12.13 7.57
N ARG A 303 5.98 -11.02 7.50
CA ARG A 303 5.56 -9.82 6.78
C ARG A 303 6.74 -9.13 6.12
N ALA A 304 6.46 -8.39 5.07
CA ALA A 304 7.35 -7.40 4.47
C ALA A 304 6.51 -6.19 4.05
N ALA A 305 7.16 -5.04 3.82
CA ALA A 305 6.45 -3.83 3.39
C ALA A 305 5.72 -4.02 2.05
N ASN A 306 6.25 -4.88 1.19
CA ASN A 306 5.71 -5.19 -0.13
C ASN A 306 5.36 -6.68 -0.33
N ALA A 307 4.92 -7.38 0.70
CA ALA A 307 4.41 -8.75 0.62
C ALA A 307 3.14 -8.89 1.45
N GLU A 308 2.26 -9.81 1.03
CA GLU A 308 1.14 -10.22 1.89
C GLU A 308 1.65 -10.81 3.20
N GLU A 309 0.99 -10.47 4.29
CA GLU A 309 1.29 -11.08 5.59
C GLU A 309 0.84 -12.55 5.60
N HIS A 310 1.75 -13.44 5.96
CA HIS A 310 1.48 -14.86 6.10
C HIS A 310 1.52 -15.28 7.57
N THR A 311 0.45 -15.93 8.03
CA THR A 311 0.40 -16.54 9.35
C THR A 311 0.20 -18.05 9.23
N ILE A 312 1.02 -18.83 9.93
CA ILE A 312 0.98 -20.29 9.96
C ILE A 312 0.82 -20.75 11.40
N GLU A 313 -0.14 -21.64 11.63
CA GLU A 313 -0.31 -22.34 12.91
C GLU A 313 0.14 -23.79 12.76
N LEU A 314 1.05 -24.21 13.62
CA LEU A 314 1.57 -25.56 13.70
C LEU A 314 1.36 -26.12 15.11
N HIS A 315 1.22 -27.44 15.18
CA HIS A 315 1.11 -28.16 16.45
C HIS A 315 2.38 -28.95 16.73
N GLY A 316 2.74 -29.07 18.02
CA GLY A 316 3.93 -29.78 18.39
C GLY A 316 3.90 -30.29 19.81
N PHE A 317 5.04 -30.80 20.25
CA PHE A 317 5.27 -31.29 21.60
C PHE A 317 6.68 -30.93 22.07
N VAL A 318 6.83 -30.52 23.30
CA VAL A 318 8.13 -30.29 23.96
C VAL A 318 8.36 -31.40 24.97
N PHE A 319 9.54 -32.03 24.89
CA PHE A 319 10.01 -33.02 25.86
C PHE A 319 11.35 -32.56 26.43
N PHE A 320 11.34 -31.95 27.58
CA PHE A 320 12.45 -31.25 28.24
C PHE A 320 13.00 -30.10 27.38
N ILE A 321 14.00 -30.38 26.53
CA ILE A 321 14.63 -29.41 25.61
C ILE A 321 14.43 -29.80 24.13
N PHE A 322 13.80 -30.93 23.92
CA PHE A 322 13.54 -31.45 22.56
C PHE A 322 12.21 -30.90 22.03
N LEU A 323 12.28 -30.28 20.86
CA LEU A 323 11.15 -29.64 20.20
C LEU A 323 10.71 -30.48 19.00
N PHE A 324 9.46 -30.92 19.01
CA PHE A 324 8.85 -31.68 17.91
C PHE A 324 7.67 -30.86 17.38
N ILE A 325 7.73 -30.44 16.11
CA ILE A 325 6.66 -29.73 15.42
C ILE A 325 6.21 -30.58 14.25
N SER A 326 4.91 -30.78 14.11
CA SER A 326 4.30 -31.49 12.99
C SER A 326 3.78 -30.48 11.99
N ALA A 327 4.37 -30.45 10.79
CA ALA A 327 3.78 -29.80 9.66
C ALA A 327 2.72 -30.76 9.06
N ARG A 328 1.44 -30.40 9.17
CA ARG A 328 0.33 -31.12 8.53
C ARG A 328 0.05 -30.60 7.13
#